data_4476caeefcb850220afc88115d87120a
#
_entry.id   4476caeefcb850220afc88115d87120a
#
_cell.length_a   1.000
_cell.length_b   1.000
_cell.length_c   1.000
_cell.angle_alpha   90.00
_cell.angle_beta   90.00
_cell.angle_gamma   90.00
#
_symmetry.space_group_name_H-M   'P 1'
#
loop_
_entity.id
_entity.type
_entity.pdbx_description
1 polymer ?
#
loop_
_entity_poly.entity_id
_entity_poly.type
_entity_poly.pdbx_seq_one_letter_code
_entity_poly.pdbx_strand_id
1 'polypeptide(L)'
;HIYCHMSKNKLKKLLFIAFILLFCIYYILFPAQVSTCAKAGIMLWFNQIFPLLFIFTILSNLIISTNVLQNIPQKHIMLFTYIIGIIFGFPIGAKLTADFCSKGYIDKNHREILSALANHFSLPFIITYALSEQLGICSNFSIYLVSLYLPSAIGMIAMLSINKNKSLTQKIPAQGFKLNMQIVDAGIMKGFETLIKLCGYIVLFSIVSVSYTHLRAHETSLHL
;
A
#
# COMPACT_ATOMS: atom_id res chain seq x y z
N HIS A 1 -14.59 -7.96 -45.88
CA HIS A 1 -13.82 -7.17 -44.89
C HIS A 1 -14.79 -6.51 -43.92
N ILE A 2 -15.17 -7.23 -42.86
CA ILE A 2 -15.90 -6.67 -41.71
C ILE A 2 -14.88 -6.64 -40.56
N TYR A 3 -14.04 -5.59 -40.52
CA TYR A 3 -13.29 -5.28 -39.32
C TYR A 3 -14.25 -4.63 -38.33
N CYS A 4 -14.78 -5.45 -37.42
CA CYS A 4 -15.55 -4.97 -36.29
C CYS A 4 -14.65 -4.10 -35.39
N HIS A 5 -14.82 -2.78 -35.48
CA HIS A 5 -14.18 -1.81 -34.59
C HIS A 5 -14.78 -2.00 -33.17
N MET A 6 -14.25 -2.97 -32.46
CA MET A 6 -14.69 -3.27 -31.08
C MET A 6 -14.31 -2.08 -30.20
N SER A 7 -15.30 -1.39 -29.63
CA SER A 7 -15.06 -0.28 -28.69
C SER A 7 -14.06 -0.71 -27.61
N LYS A 8 -13.07 0.15 -27.28
CA LYS A 8 -12.06 -0.11 -26.25
C LYS A 8 -12.64 -0.67 -24.93
N ASN A 9 -13.86 -0.28 -24.58
CA ASN A 9 -14.57 -0.77 -23.40
C ASN A 9 -15.07 -2.22 -23.57
N LYS A 10 -15.49 -2.61 -24.76
CA LYS A 10 -15.90 -4.00 -25.04
C LYS A 10 -14.69 -4.93 -25.00
N LEU A 11 -13.55 -4.50 -25.53
CA LEU A 11 -12.31 -5.28 -25.47
C LEU A 11 -11.83 -5.48 -24.02
N LYS A 12 -11.81 -4.42 -23.22
CA LYS A 12 -11.46 -4.53 -21.78
C LYS A 12 -12.38 -5.48 -21.03
N LYS A 13 -13.70 -5.40 -21.28
CA LYS A 13 -14.68 -6.31 -20.67
C LYS A 13 -14.43 -7.76 -21.08
N LEU A 14 -14.15 -8.00 -22.37
CA LEU A 14 -13.89 -9.36 -22.86
C LEU A 14 -12.60 -9.93 -22.26
N LEU A 15 -11.52 -9.14 -22.20
CA LEU A 15 -10.26 -9.53 -21.57
C LEU A 15 -10.43 -9.85 -20.08
N PHE A 16 -11.22 -9.05 -19.38
CA PHE A 16 -11.51 -9.30 -17.97
C PHE A 16 -12.30 -10.59 -17.74
N ILE A 17 -13.31 -10.87 -18.55
CA ILE A 17 -14.08 -12.12 -18.51
C ILE A 17 -13.17 -13.31 -18.84
N ALA A 18 -12.35 -13.19 -19.89
CA ALA A 18 -11.40 -14.24 -20.26
C ALA A 18 -10.40 -14.55 -19.12
N PHE A 19 -9.91 -13.51 -18.45
CA PHE A 19 -9.04 -13.67 -17.28
C PHE A 19 -9.72 -14.41 -16.13
N ILE A 20 -10.98 -14.07 -15.80
CA ILE A 20 -11.76 -14.79 -14.77
C ILE A 20 -11.97 -16.25 -15.14
N LEU A 21 -12.35 -16.51 -16.40
CA LEU A 21 -12.58 -17.88 -16.87
C LEU A 21 -11.28 -18.72 -16.80
N LEU A 22 -10.16 -18.16 -17.21
CA LEU A 22 -8.86 -18.82 -17.14
C LEU A 22 -8.48 -19.13 -15.69
N PHE A 23 -8.73 -18.20 -14.78
CA PHE A 23 -8.49 -18.40 -13.35
C PHE A 23 -9.39 -19.48 -12.76
N CYS A 24 -10.66 -19.54 -13.14
CA CYS A 24 -11.59 -20.59 -12.72
C CYS A 24 -11.15 -21.97 -13.24
N ILE A 25 -10.75 -22.07 -14.51
CA ILE A 25 -10.23 -23.30 -15.09
C ILE A 25 -9.00 -23.78 -14.35
N TYR A 26 -8.05 -22.86 -14.07
CA TYR A 26 -6.85 -23.18 -13.30
C TYR A 26 -7.17 -23.70 -11.89
N TYR A 27 -8.14 -23.08 -11.21
CA TYR A 27 -8.61 -23.53 -9.90
C TYR A 27 -9.17 -24.95 -9.92
N ILE A 28 -9.94 -25.29 -10.96
CA ILE A 28 -10.55 -26.63 -11.12
C ILE A 28 -9.48 -27.69 -11.43
N LEU A 29 -8.49 -27.35 -12.26
CA LEU A 29 -7.44 -28.29 -12.67
C LEU A 29 -6.40 -28.54 -11.56
N PHE A 30 -6.10 -27.51 -10.73
CA PHE A 30 -5.03 -27.56 -9.73
C PHE A 30 -5.47 -27.16 -8.31
N PRO A 31 -6.53 -27.75 -7.75
CA PRO A 31 -7.12 -27.30 -6.48
C PRO A 31 -6.16 -27.42 -5.28
N ALA A 32 -5.35 -28.47 -5.25
CA ALA A 32 -4.40 -28.69 -4.16
C ALA A 32 -3.29 -27.61 -4.13
N GLN A 33 -2.79 -27.21 -5.29
CA GLN A 33 -1.77 -26.17 -5.42
C GLN A 33 -2.33 -24.82 -5.04
N VAL A 34 -3.53 -24.46 -5.55
CA VAL A 34 -4.21 -23.22 -5.19
C VAL A 34 -4.44 -23.16 -3.67
N SER A 35 -4.89 -24.25 -3.06
CA SER A 35 -5.08 -24.32 -1.60
C SER A 35 -3.79 -24.10 -0.83
N THR A 36 -2.69 -24.72 -1.27
CA THR A 36 -1.36 -24.57 -0.63
C THR A 36 -0.88 -23.13 -0.73
N CYS A 37 -1.00 -22.50 -1.91
CA CYS A 37 -0.58 -21.11 -2.13
C CYS A 37 -1.44 -20.12 -1.33
N ALA A 38 -2.75 -20.36 -1.27
CA ALA A 38 -3.65 -19.56 -0.45
C ALA A 38 -3.30 -19.64 1.03
N LYS A 39 -3.04 -20.85 1.55
CA LYS A 39 -2.57 -21.04 2.93
C LYS A 39 -1.25 -20.33 3.20
N ALA A 40 -0.28 -20.44 2.30
CA ALA A 40 1.00 -19.73 2.43
C ALA A 40 0.81 -18.20 2.46
N GLY A 41 -0.03 -17.66 1.60
CA GLY A 41 -0.37 -16.24 1.60
C GLY A 41 -1.05 -15.77 2.89
N ILE A 42 -2.00 -16.55 3.41
CA ILE A 42 -2.67 -16.26 4.69
C ILE A 42 -1.67 -16.30 5.85
N MET A 43 -0.79 -17.32 5.90
CA MET A 43 0.21 -17.45 6.94
C MET A 43 1.24 -16.31 6.91
N LEU A 44 1.69 -15.92 5.72
CA LEU A 44 2.56 -14.74 5.53
C LEU A 44 1.88 -13.47 6.07
N TRP A 45 0.61 -13.27 5.69
CA TRP A 45 -0.16 -12.13 6.18
C TRP A 45 -0.33 -12.15 7.69
N PHE A 46 -0.75 -13.29 8.27
CA PHE A 46 -1.06 -13.39 9.68
C PHE A 46 0.18 -13.26 10.58
N ASN A 47 1.28 -13.92 10.20
CA ASN A 47 2.47 -13.97 11.05
C ASN A 47 3.38 -12.74 10.90
N GLN A 48 3.45 -12.13 9.71
CA GLN A 48 4.41 -11.06 9.44
C GLN A 48 3.76 -9.70 9.28
N ILE A 49 2.63 -9.63 8.58
CA ILE A 49 2.05 -8.35 8.16
C ILE A 49 1.01 -7.86 9.17
N PHE A 50 0.12 -8.74 9.61
CA PHE A 50 -0.97 -8.38 10.53
C PHE A 50 -0.47 -7.77 11.84
N PRO A 51 0.46 -8.37 12.61
CA PRO A 51 0.86 -7.83 13.90
C PRO A 51 1.48 -6.43 13.79
N LEU A 52 2.29 -6.22 12.75
CA LEU A 52 2.96 -4.94 12.53
C LEU A 52 1.98 -3.85 12.09
N LEU A 53 1.15 -4.15 11.09
CA LEU A 53 0.28 -3.13 10.49
C LEU A 53 -0.99 -2.85 11.30
N PHE A 54 -1.45 -3.79 12.14
CA PHE A 54 -2.69 -3.64 12.89
C PHE A 54 -2.65 -2.44 13.83
N ILE A 55 -1.62 -2.36 14.67
CA ILE A 55 -1.45 -1.25 15.60
C ILE A 55 -1.41 0.09 14.86
N PHE A 56 -0.67 0.15 13.74
CA PHE A 56 -0.52 1.38 12.97
C PHE A 56 -1.79 1.81 12.25
N THR A 57 -2.56 0.86 11.72
CA THR A 57 -3.85 1.20 11.09
C THR A 57 -4.83 1.73 12.11
N ILE A 58 -4.85 1.22 13.33
CA ILE A 58 -5.67 1.76 14.43
C ILE A 58 -5.21 3.17 14.79
N LEU A 59 -3.92 3.37 15.07
CA LEU A 59 -3.37 4.68 15.43
C LEU A 59 -3.63 5.73 14.34
N SER A 60 -3.39 5.37 13.08
CA SER A 60 -3.69 6.21 11.93
C SER A 60 -5.16 6.63 11.89
N ASN A 61 -6.07 5.66 12.06
CA ASN A 61 -7.51 5.94 12.07
C ASN A 61 -7.91 6.82 13.26
N LEU A 62 -7.32 6.63 14.44
CA LEU A 62 -7.56 7.49 15.61
C LEU A 62 -7.08 8.91 15.37
N ILE A 63 -5.87 9.13 14.86
CA ILE A 63 -5.34 10.46 14.51
C ILE A 63 -6.30 11.18 13.56
N ILE A 64 -6.81 10.48 12.57
CA ILE A 64 -7.74 11.04 11.59
C ILE A 64 -9.11 11.35 12.21
N SER A 65 -9.60 10.47 13.08
CA SER A 65 -10.97 10.56 13.61
C SER A 65 -11.10 11.55 14.77
N THR A 66 -10.02 11.80 15.51
CA THR A 66 -10.00 12.72 16.67
C THR A 66 -9.83 14.20 16.31
N ASN A 67 -9.63 14.51 15.02
CA ASN A 67 -9.35 15.86 14.53
C ASN A 67 -8.12 16.55 15.18
N VAL A 68 -7.19 15.76 15.72
CA VAL A 68 -5.99 16.29 16.42
C VAL A 68 -5.10 17.14 15.49
N LEU A 69 -5.18 16.95 14.17
CA LEU A 69 -4.39 17.67 13.18
C LEU A 69 -5.06 18.94 12.64
N GLN A 70 -6.21 19.33 13.18
CA GLN A 70 -7.05 20.39 12.60
C GLN A 70 -6.36 21.75 12.46
N ASN A 71 -5.49 22.11 13.41
CA ASN A 71 -4.79 23.40 13.43
C ASN A 71 -3.36 23.33 12.87
N ILE A 72 -2.98 22.18 12.32
CA ILE A 72 -1.64 21.99 11.80
C ILE A 72 -1.58 22.42 10.33
N PRO A 73 -0.62 23.27 9.93
CA PRO A 73 -0.46 23.66 8.53
C PRO A 73 -0.24 22.44 7.62
N GLN A 74 -0.83 22.46 6.43
CA GLN A 74 -0.78 21.36 5.46
C GLN A 74 0.62 20.82 5.21
N LYS A 75 1.64 21.71 5.12
CA LYS A 75 3.03 21.31 4.90
C LYS A 75 3.57 20.36 5.99
N HIS A 76 3.19 20.59 7.25
CA HIS A 76 3.59 19.73 8.36
C HIS A 76 2.86 18.40 8.35
N ILE A 77 1.59 18.40 7.93
CA ILE A 77 0.81 17.15 7.74
C ILE A 77 1.40 16.31 6.60
N MET A 78 1.81 16.94 5.50
CA MET A 78 2.49 16.26 4.39
C MET A 78 3.82 15.66 4.85
N LEU A 79 4.64 16.44 5.59
CA LEU A 79 5.90 15.96 6.15
C LEU A 79 5.68 14.82 7.15
N PHE A 80 4.70 14.96 8.03
CA PHE A 80 4.30 13.90 8.97
C PHE A 80 3.92 12.62 8.22
N THR A 81 3.10 12.73 7.17
CA THR A 81 2.69 11.58 6.34
C THR A 81 3.89 10.91 5.69
N TYR A 82 4.84 11.69 5.19
CA TYR A 82 6.07 11.20 4.58
C TYR A 82 6.94 10.45 5.61
N ILE A 83 7.16 11.01 6.80
CA ILE A 83 7.94 10.38 7.87
C ILE A 83 7.29 9.08 8.33
N ILE A 84 5.97 9.08 8.53
CA ILE A 84 5.21 7.88 8.88
C ILE A 84 5.33 6.82 7.77
N GLY A 85 5.30 7.24 6.50
CA GLY A 85 5.52 6.34 5.36
C GLY A 85 6.89 5.67 5.36
N ILE A 86 7.96 6.39 5.76
CA ILE A 86 9.30 5.80 5.90
C ILE A 86 9.35 4.81 7.08
N ILE A 87 8.79 5.19 8.23
CA ILE A 87 8.87 4.36 9.46
C ILE A 87 8.07 3.07 9.28
N PHE A 88 6.84 3.17 8.80
CA PHE A 88 5.90 2.04 8.76
C PHE A 88 5.74 1.43 7.37
N GLY A 89 6.19 2.12 6.36
CA GLY A 89 6.24 1.63 4.99
C GLY A 89 4.90 1.49 4.30
N PHE A 90 4.96 0.75 3.20
CA PHE A 90 3.78 0.34 2.45
C PHE A 90 2.87 -0.57 3.32
N PRO A 91 1.53 -0.39 3.31
CA PRO A 91 0.75 0.58 2.53
C PRO A 91 0.36 1.85 3.33
N ILE A 92 0.95 2.08 4.51
CA ILE A 92 0.47 3.07 5.48
C ILE A 92 0.62 4.50 4.96
N GLY A 93 1.74 4.83 4.33
CA GLY A 93 1.96 6.17 3.77
C GLY A 93 0.92 6.56 2.72
N ALA A 94 0.62 5.65 1.80
CA ALA A 94 -0.41 5.87 0.78
C ALA A 94 -1.82 5.97 1.39
N LYS A 95 -2.13 5.13 2.39
CA LYS A 95 -3.41 5.16 3.11
C LYS A 95 -3.60 6.49 3.85
N LEU A 96 -2.61 6.92 4.63
CA LEU A 96 -2.64 8.21 5.33
C LEU A 96 -2.84 9.37 4.37
N THR A 97 -2.12 9.38 3.25
CA THR A 97 -2.30 10.40 2.21
C THR A 97 -3.73 10.45 1.70
N ALA A 98 -4.32 9.29 1.39
CA ALA A 98 -5.69 9.19 0.92
C ALA A 98 -6.69 9.67 1.96
N ASP A 99 -6.51 9.28 3.21
CA ASP A 99 -7.38 9.65 4.33
C ASP A 99 -7.30 11.14 4.64
N PHE A 100 -6.10 11.74 4.66
CA PHE A 100 -5.94 13.18 4.87
C PHE A 100 -6.46 14.02 3.71
N CYS A 101 -6.32 13.55 2.47
CA CYS A 101 -6.96 14.19 1.32
C CYS A 101 -8.49 14.10 1.38
N SER A 102 -9.06 12.98 1.81
CA SER A 102 -10.51 12.81 1.93
C SER A 102 -11.12 13.74 2.98
N LYS A 103 -10.38 14.02 4.05
CA LYS A 103 -10.75 14.94 5.12
C LYS A 103 -10.42 16.43 4.82
N GLY A 104 -9.75 16.71 3.70
CA GLY A 104 -9.37 18.07 3.31
C GLY A 104 -8.14 18.63 4.04
N TYR A 105 -7.39 17.83 4.78
CA TYR A 105 -6.11 18.25 5.39
C TYR A 105 -5.01 18.45 4.36
N ILE A 106 -5.08 17.74 3.23
CA ILE A 106 -4.14 17.81 2.11
C ILE A 106 -4.94 18.06 0.83
N ASP A 107 -4.46 18.96 -0.02
CA ASP A 107 -5.06 19.25 -1.32
C ASP A 107 -5.01 18.00 -2.22
N LYS A 108 -6.09 17.77 -2.98
CA LYS A 108 -6.21 16.66 -3.92
C LYS A 108 -5.10 16.63 -4.98
N ASN A 109 -4.59 17.81 -5.37
CA ASN A 109 -3.50 17.94 -6.33
C ASN A 109 -2.18 17.33 -5.84
N HIS A 110 -2.00 17.20 -4.53
CA HIS A 110 -0.80 16.62 -3.92
C HIS A 110 -0.93 15.14 -3.62
N ARG A 111 -2.13 14.58 -3.77
CA ARG A 111 -2.44 13.19 -3.38
C ARG A 111 -1.55 12.17 -4.06
N GLU A 112 -1.44 12.25 -5.38
CA GLU A 112 -0.71 11.24 -6.17
C GLU A 112 0.78 11.29 -5.88
N ILE A 113 1.35 12.51 -5.91
CA ILE A 113 2.78 12.71 -5.65
C ILE A 113 3.13 12.30 -4.23
N LEU A 114 2.37 12.78 -3.23
CA LEU A 114 2.63 12.44 -1.83
C LEU A 114 2.43 10.94 -1.55
N SER A 115 1.42 10.31 -2.15
CA SER A 115 1.25 8.86 -2.06
C SER A 115 2.45 8.11 -2.61
N ALA A 116 3.02 8.55 -3.73
CA ALA A 116 4.20 7.93 -4.30
C ALA A 116 5.45 8.15 -3.41
N LEU A 117 5.63 9.39 -2.92
CA LEU A 117 6.76 9.74 -2.07
C LEU A 117 6.72 9.10 -0.67
N ALA A 118 5.53 8.86 -0.11
CA ALA A 118 5.35 8.25 1.21
C ALA A 118 5.23 6.72 1.19
N ASN A 119 5.29 6.09 0.00
CA ASN A 119 5.04 4.67 -0.16
C ASN A 119 6.33 3.89 -0.36
N HIS A 120 7.09 3.70 0.71
CA HIS A 120 8.38 3.01 0.75
C HIS A 120 8.30 1.66 1.43
N PHE A 121 9.39 0.89 1.36
CA PHE A 121 9.63 -0.16 2.33
C PHE A 121 9.83 0.45 3.71
N SER A 122 9.32 -0.18 4.75
CA SER A 122 9.50 0.33 6.11
C SER A 122 10.96 0.24 6.55
N LEU A 123 11.40 1.22 7.32
CA LEU A 123 12.76 1.22 7.87
C LEU A 123 13.06 -0.06 8.67
N PRO A 124 12.19 -0.56 9.57
CA PRO A 124 12.40 -1.82 10.27
C PRO A 124 12.54 -3.02 9.32
N PHE A 125 11.72 -3.07 8.24
CA PHE A 125 11.81 -4.14 7.25
C PHE A 125 13.17 -4.14 6.56
N ILE A 126 13.66 -2.98 6.13
CA ILE A 126 14.96 -2.87 5.45
C ILE A 126 16.09 -3.26 6.40
N ILE A 127 16.05 -2.79 7.66
CA ILE A 127 17.05 -3.14 8.67
C ILE A 127 17.06 -4.65 8.89
N THR A 128 15.91 -5.26 9.11
CA THR A 128 15.79 -6.71 9.36
C THR A 128 16.21 -7.52 8.14
N TYR A 129 15.75 -7.12 6.95
CA TYR A 129 16.03 -7.86 5.71
C TYR A 129 17.45 -7.67 5.20
N ALA A 130 18.01 -6.45 5.29
CA ALA A 130 19.38 -6.16 4.85
C ALA A 130 20.44 -6.66 5.84
N LEU A 131 20.12 -6.69 7.14
CA LEU A 131 21.00 -7.26 8.17
C LEU A 131 20.84 -8.78 8.29
N SER A 132 19.76 -9.38 7.78
CA SER A 132 19.65 -10.83 7.69
C SER A 132 20.67 -11.36 6.69
N GLU A 133 21.19 -12.56 6.95
CA GLU A 133 22.21 -13.23 6.12
C GLU A 133 21.86 -13.35 4.62
N GLN A 134 20.61 -13.06 4.26
CA GLN A 134 20.12 -13.20 2.89
C GLN A 134 20.74 -12.21 1.89
N LEU A 135 21.14 -11.01 2.33
CA LEU A 135 21.75 -10.01 1.43
C LEU A 135 23.26 -9.80 1.65
N GLY A 136 23.82 -10.23 2.77
CA GLY A 136 25.25 -10.09 3.07
C GLY A 136 25.77 -8.63 3.08
N ILE A 137 24.87 -7.63 3.20
CA ILE A 137 25.16 -6.19 3.02
C ILE A 137 25.61 -5.56 4.35
N CYS A 138 26.40 -6.24 5.15
CA CYS A 138 26.85 -5.66 6.43
C CYS A 138 27.81 -4.46 6.25
N SER A 139 28.57 -4.36 5.16
CA SER A 139 29.63 -3.35 5.03
C SER A 139 29.17 -1.99 4.49
N ASN A 140 28.05 -1.91 3.75
CA ASN A 140 27.62 -0.69 3.06
C ASN A 140 26.14 -0.34 3.30
N PHE A 141 25.59 -0.70 4.46
CA PHE A 141 24.18 -0.48 4.81
C PHE A 141 23.75 0.98 4.68
N SER A 142 24.61 1.92 5.10
CA SER A 142 24.31 3.36 4.99
C SER A 142 24.13 3.82 3.55
N ILE A 143 24.94 3.34 2.62
CA ILE A 143 24.83 3.68 1.19
C ILE A 143 23.52 3.15 0.63
N TYR A 144 23.13 1.93 1.01
CA TYR A 144 21.88 1.34 0.60
C TYR A 144 20.66 2.15 1.08
N LEU A 145 20.64 2.56 2.37
CA LEU A 145 19.58 3.42 2.91
C LEU A 145 19.52 4.77 2.20
N VAL A 146 20.67 5.40 1.99
CA VAL A 146 20.74 6.68 1.29
C VAL A 146 20.22 6.55 -0.13
N SER A 147 20.65 5.53 -0.88
CA SER A 147 20.19 5.33 -2.26
C SER A 147 18.68 5.09 -2.36
N LEU A 148 18.08 4.44 -1.36
CA LEU A 148 16.65 4.13 -1.33
C LEU A 148 15.79 5.34 -0.96
N TYR A 149 16.20 6.12 0.05
CA TYR A 149 15.39 7.22 0.57
C TYR A 149 15.72 8.59 -0.01
N LEU A 150 16.94 8.80 -0.52
CA LEU A 150 17.39 10.09 -1.05
C LEU A 150 16.51 10.61 -2.21
N PRO A 151 16.11 9.82 -3.21
CA PRO A 151 15.27 10.30 -4.30
C PRO A 151 13.91 10.81 -3.81
N SER A 152 13.29 10.10 -2.86
CA SER A 152 12.01 10.51 -2.29
C SER A 152 12.15 11.73 -1.38
N ALA A 153 13.25 11.86 -0.65
CA ALA A 153 13.54 13.03 0.18
C ALA A 153 13.71 14.29 -0.70
N ILE A 154 14.45 14.19 -1.80
CA ILE A 154 14.58 15.27 -2.78
C ILE A 154 13.21 15.64 -3.36
N GLY A 155 12.41 14.64 -3.76
CA GLY A 155 11.04 14.84 -4.25
C GLY A 155 10.14 15.54 -3.22
N MET A 156 10.26 15.19 -1.94
CA MET A 156 9.49 15.82 -0.86
C MET A 156 9.92 17.28 -0.64
N ILE A 157 11.23 17.56 -0.64
CA ILE A 157 11.76 18.93 -0.53
C ILE A 157 11.29 19.77 -1.71
N ALA A 158 11.38 19.25 -2.92
CA ALA A 158 10.91 19.95 -4.13
C ALA A 158 9.40 20.25 -4.04
N MET A 159 8.59 19.27 -3.63
CA MET A 159 7.15 19.44 -3.44
C MET A 159 6.82 20.52 -2.41
N LEU A 160 7.52 20.56 -1.27
CA LEU A 160 7.33 21.57 -0.22
C LEU A 160 7.78 22.96 -0.69
N SER A 161 8.83 23.05 -1.51
CA SER A 161 9.38 24.31 -2.03
C SER A 161 8.46 24.96 -3.05
N ILE A 162 7.88 24.18 -3.95
CA ILE A 162 6.91 24.66 -4.96
C ILE A 162 5.64 25.22 -4.29
N ASN A 163 5.25 24.65 -3.16
CA ASN A 163 4.02 25.00 -2.46
C ASN A 163 4.16 26.11 -1.41
N LYS A 164 5.31 26.78 -1.33
CA LYS A 164 5.56 27.85 -0.35
C LYS A 164 4.51 28.97 -0.36
N ASN A 165 3.91 29.25 -1.51
CA ASN A 165 3.00 30.39 -1.71
C ASN A 165 1.49 30.03 -1.64
N LYS A 166 1.13 28.77 -1.52
CA LYS A 166 -0.27 28.37 -1.38
C LYS A 166 -0.55 28.00 0.08
N SER A 167 -0.79 29.01 0.90
CA SER A 167 -1.45 28.83 2.21
C SER A 167 -2.91 28.44 1.96
N LEU A 168 -3.13 27.19 1.54
CA LEU A 168 -4.45 26.60 1.50
C LEU A 168 -4.81 26.18 2.93
N THR A 169 -5.15 27.14 3.76
CA THR A 169 -6.00 26.91 4.91
C THR A 169 -7.39 26.59 4.36
N GLN A 170 -7.62 25.38 3.88
CA GLN A 170 -8.98 24.91 3.80
C GLN A 170 -9.52 25.03 5.21
N LYS A 171 -10.54 25.88 5.38
CA LYS A 171 -11.27 26.03 6.65
C LYS A 171 -12.04 24.72 6.86
N ILE A 172 -11.36 23.73 7.43
CA ILE A 172 -12.04 22.56 7.96
C ILE A 172 -12.92 23.10 9.09
N PRO A 173 -14.24 22.83 9.10
CA PRO A 173 -15.10 23.30 10.16
C PRO A 173 -14.48 22.96 11.51
N ALA A 174 -14.34 23.92 12.40
CA ALA A 174 -13.71 23.76 13.69
C ALA A 174 -14.52 22.77 14.55
N GLN A 175 -14.29 21.49 14.36
CA GLN A 175 -14.79 20.44 15.23
C GLN A 175 -13.66 20.13 16.19
N GLY A 176 -13.71 20.64 17.41
CA GLY A 176 -12.66 20.43 18.41
C GLY A 176 -12.27 18.95 18.58
N PHE A 177 -11.18 18.70 19.26
CA PHE A 177 -10.73 17.36 19.62
C PHE A 177 -11.86 16.56 20.27
N LYS A 178 -12.18 15.40 19.72
CA LYS A 178 -13.20 14.48 20.24
C LYS A 178 -12.58 13.10 20.37
N LEU A 179 -12.53 12.60 21.59
CA LEU A 179 -12.15 11.21 21.87
C LEU A 179 -13.26 10.58 22.73
N ASN A 180 -13.92 9.57 22.18
CA ASN A 180 -14.87 8.72 22.89
C ASN A 180 -14.70 7.25 22.46
N MET A 181 -15.29 6.33 23.19
CA MET A 181 -15.18 4.90 22.90
C MET A 181 -15.67 4.54 21.49
N GLN A 182 -16.70 5.21 20.99
CA GLN A 182 -17.21 4.99 19.64
C GLN A 182 -16.18 5.31 18.56
N ILE A 183 -15.34 6.33 18.76
CA ILE A 183 -14.24 6.67 17.84
C ILE A 183 -13.16 5.61 17.89
N VAL A 184 -12.86 5.07 19.09
CA VAL A 184 -11.88 4.00 19.25
C VAL A 184 -12.36 2.73 18.56
N ASP A 185 -13.60 2.32 18.80
CA ASP A 185 -14.19 1.14 18.16
C ASP A 185 -14.23 1.28 16.63
N ALA A 186 -14.65 2.45 16.14
CA ALA A 186 -14.64 2.74 14.70
C ALA A 186 -13.21 2.71 14.11
N GLY A 187 -12.21 3.16 14.87
CA GLY A 187 -10.81 3.11 14.50
C GLY A 187 -10.29 1.68 14.37
N ILE A 188 -10.63 0.83 15.33
CA ILE A 188 -10.30 -0.59 15.34
C ILE A 188 -10.96 -1.30 14.16
N MET A 189 -12.26 -1.10 13.95
CA MET A 189 -13.01 -1.73 12.86
C MET A 189 -12.46 -1.35 11.48
N LYS A 190 -12.13 -0.08 11.25
CA LYS A 190 -11.46 0.37 10.03
C LYS A 190 -10.07 -0.23 9.86
N GLY A 191 -9.36 -0.45 10.97
CA GLY A 191 -8.09 -1.16 10.98
C GLY A 191 -8.23 -2.58 10.43
N PHE A 192 -9.15 -3.35 10.99
CA PHE A 192 -9.48 -4.70 10.52
C PHE A 192 -9.89 -4.73 9.06
N GLU A 193 -10.81 -3.85 8.64
CA GLU A 193 -11.25 -3.76 7.25
C GLU A 193 -10.07 -3.57 6.27
N THR A 194 -9.14 -2.68 6.62
CA THR A 194 -7.95 -2.42 5.81
C THR A 194 -7.07 -3.66 5.70
N LEU A 195 -6.85 -4.37 6.81
CA LEU A 195 -5.98 -5.54 6.86
C LEU A 195 -6.60 -6.76 6.18
N ILE A 196 -7.91 -6.95 6.29
CA ILE A 196 -8.62 -8.03 5.58
C ILE A 196 -8.54 -7.81 4.06
N LYS A 197 -8.70 -6.57 3.58
CA LYS A 197 -8.51 -6.24 2.16
C LYS A 197 -7.10 -6.56 1.70
N LEU A 198 -6.10 -6.22 2.52
CA LEU A 198 -4.70 -6.52 2.22
C LEU A 198 -4.44 -8.04 2.18
N CYS A 199 -5.02 -8.80 3.11
CA CYS A 199 -4.97 -10.27 3.09
C CYS A 199 -5.50 -10.82 1.77
N GLY A 200 -6.67 -10.34 1.31
CA GLY A 200 -7.25 -10.74 0.03
C GLY A 200 -6.31 -10.50 -1.15
N TYR A 201 -5.65 -9.35 -1.21
CA TYR A 201 -4.65 -9.08 -2.25
C TYR A 201 -3.45 -10.03 -2.17
N ILE A 202 -2.90 -10.26 -0.97
CA ILE A 202 -1.74 -11.14 -0.78
C ILE A 202 -2.07 -12.57 -1.23
N VAL A 203 -3.21 -13.10 -0.82
CA VAL A 203 -3.67 -14.43 -1.23
C VAL A 203 -3.84 -14.53 -2.74
N LEU A 204 -4.50 -13.53 -3.33
CA LEU A 204 -4.71 -13.48 -4.78
C LEU A 204 -3.39 -13.47 -5.55
N PHE A 205 -2.44 -12.59 -5.15
CA PHE A 205 -1.13 -12.53 -5.78
C PHE A 205 -0.29 -13.78 -5.54
N SER A 206 -0.39 -14.42 -4.37
CA SER A 206 0.28 -15.69 -4.08
C SER A 206 -0.16 -16.79 -5.04
N ILE A 207 -1.47 -16.90 -5.30
CA ILE A 207 -2.02 -17.88 -6.24
C ILE A 207 -1.55 -17.56 -7.67
N VAL A 208 -1.65 -16.30 -8.10
CA VAL A 208 -1.24 -15.88 -9.47
C VAL A 208 0.25 -16.12 -9.70
N SER A 209 1.09 -15.79 -8.72
CA SER A 209 2.56 -15.96 -8.82
C SER A 209 2.94 -17.42 -9.02
N VAL A 210 2.35 -18.33 -8.25
CA VAL A 210 2.65 -19.77 -8.37
C VAL A 210 2.06 -20.35 -9.66
N SER A 211 0.89 -19.89 -10.08
CA SER A 211 0.32 -20.28 -11.37
C SER A 211 1.27 -19.96 -12.53
N TYR A 212 1.89 -18.77 -12.49
CA TYR A 212 2.86 -18.35 -13.49
C TYR A 212 4.15 -19.18 -13.47
N THR A 213 4.70 -19.43 -12.29
CA THR A 213 5.93 -20.23 -12.15
C THR A 213 5.73 -21.69 -12.58
N HIS A 214 4.56 -22.25 -12.29
CA HIS A 214 4.22 -23.61 -12.67
C HIS A 214 4.05 -23.79 -14.19
N LEU A 215 3.38 -22.84 -14.85
CA LEU A 215 3.25 -22.83 -16.31
C LEU A 215 4.63 -22.74 -16.99
N ARG A 216 5.53 -21.89 -16.48
CA ARG A 216 6.88 -21.72 -17.01
C ARG A 216 7.74 -22.98 -16.80
N ALA A 217 7.61 -23.66 -15.66
CA ALA A 217 8.33 -24.91 -15.41
C ALA A 217 7.87 -26.04 -16.35
N HIS A 218 6.62 -26.04 -16.75
CA HIS A 218 6.08 -27.02 -17.71
C HIS A 218 6.61 -26.76 -19.13
N GLU A 219 6.77 -25.50 -19.54
CA GLU A 219 7.38 -25.17 -20.85
C GLU A 219 8.84 -25.58 -20.94
N THR A 220 9.63 -25.38 -19.88
CA THR A 220 11.05 -25.79 -19.85
C THR A 220 11.25 -27.30 -19.86
N SER A 221 10.29 -28.08 -19.35
CA SER A 221 10.34 -29.54 -19.39
C SER A 221 9.92 -30.16 -20.73
N LEU A 222 9.26 -29.38 -21.60
CA LEU A 222 8.89 -29.80 -22.97
C LEU A 222 9.99 -29.54 -24.01
N HIS A 223 11.05 -28.79 -23.62
CA HIS A 223 12.19 -28.45 -24.47
C HIS A 223 13.48 -29.26 -24.13
N LEU A 224 13.40 -30.24 -23.24
CA LEU A 224 14.43 -31.25 -22.94
C LEU A 224 13.99 -32.62 -23.38
#